data_20fb29bb10f5370b505e8c3c0a78bd61
#
_entry.id   20fb29bb10f5370b505e8c3c0a78bd61
#
_cell.length_a   1.000
_cell.length_b   1.000
_cell.length_c   1.000
_cell.angle_alpha   90.00
_cell.angle_beta   90.00
_cell.angle_gamma   90.00
#
_symmetry.space_group_name_H-M   'P 1'
#
loop_
_entity.id
_entity.type
_entity.pdbx_description
1 polymer ?
#
loop_
_entity_poly.entity_id
_entity_poly.type
_entity_poly.pdbx_seq_one_letter_code
_entity_poly.pdbx_strand_id
1 'polypeptide(L)'
;MEFFDKVGKVALGSRLRLMTAIITDDAAKIYEAYGMTFMPKWFPVFYTLMDDREITITEIANEIGHSQPSVSKIIQEMITAGLVEESLKSSDKRRNIVGLTAQGWEFSKELKLQLKDVEAAVDSLITESTHNLWAALEEWEFLLEQKSLFKRVNEAKKKRESQDVQIVAFEPQYLEAFKSLNIEWISTYFEMEEADYKALDNPEEYILNKGGKILVALYRNEPVGVCALIKMKDSNYDFEMAKMAVSPKAQGKNIGFLLGQSIVNTARELGASKIYLESNTILKPAINLYYKLGFQKVYGLATPYKRCNIQMELVL
;
A
#
# COMPACT_ATOMS: atom_id res chain seq x y z
N MET A 1 18.35 -8.86 -26.70
CA MET A 1 17.08 -8.14 -26.30
C MET A 1 17.42 -6.73 -25.81
N GLU A 2 17.92 -5.93 -26.72
CA GLU A 2 18.50 -4.60 -26.50
C GLU A 2 17.59 -3.64 -25.65
N PHE A 3 16.28 -3.73 -25.82
CA PHE A 3 15.33 -2.91 -25.05
C PHE A 3 15.40 -3.18 -23.54
N PHE A 4 15.43 -4.44 -23.13
CA PHE A 4 15.46 -4.81 -21.72
C PHE A 4 16.81 -4.53 -21.06
N ASP A 5 17.90 -4.63 -21.83
CA ASP A 5 19.24 -4.28 -21.38
C ASP A 5 19.34 -2.77 -21.10
N LYS A 6 18.70 -1.95 -21.97
CA LYS A 6 18.66 -0.49 -21.82
C LYS A 6 17.74 -0.05 -20.66
N VAL A 7 16.56 -0.61 -20.54
CA VAL A 7 15.53 -0.18 -19.55
C VAL A 7 15.75 -0.84 -18.18
N GLY A 8 16.34 -2.03 -18.16
CA GLY A 8 16.63 -2.78 -16.95
C GLY A 8 15.38 -3.24 -16.18
N LYS A 9 15.49 -3.32 -14.86
CA LYS A 9 14.47 -3.91 -13.97
C LYS A 9 13.11 -3.21 -14.00
N VAL A 10 13.03 -1.97 -14.45
CA VAL A 10 11.78 -1.21 -14.59
C VAL A 10 10.85 -1.85 -15.61
N ALA A 11 11.40 -2.56 -16.61
CA ALA A 11 10.63 -3.26 -17.64
C ALA A 11 10.20 -4.69 -17.24
N LEU A 12 10.30 -5.07 -15.95
CA LEU A 12 10.00 -6.43 -15.48
C LEU A 12 8.63 -6.94 -15.96
N GLY A 13 7.57 -6.15 -15.77
CA GLY A 13 6.23 -6.55 -16.21
C GLY A 13 6.11 -6.79 -17.72
N SER A 14 6.82 -5.99 -18.53
CA SER A 14 6.88 -6.18 -19.99
C SER A 14 7.67 -7.43 -20.35
N ARG A 15 8.74 -7.74 -19.62
CA ARG A 15 9.56 -8.94 -19.84
C ARG A 15 8.79 -10.21 -19.49
N LEU A 16 8.06 -10.23 -18.37
CA LEU A 16 7.18 -11.34 -18.00
C LEU A 16 6.08 -11.58 -19.04
N ARG A 17 5.45 -10.50 -19.53
CA ARG A 17 4.44 -10.61 -20.59
C ARG A 17 5.02 -11.22 -21.87
N LEU A 18 6.22 -10.84 -22.28
CA LEU A 18 6.89 -11.43 -23.43
C LEU A 18 7.19 -12.93 -23.23
N MET A 19 7.70 -13.31 -22.05
CA MET A 19 7.91 -14.72 -21.71
C MET A 19 6.61 -15.50 -21.74
N THR A 20 5.54 -14.96 -21.16
CA THR A 20 4.21 -15.59 -21.20
C THR A 20 3.75 -15.81 -22.64
N ALA A 21 3.94 -14.85 -23.55
CA ALA A 21 3.58 -15.00 -24.95
C ALA A 21 4.37 -16.14 -25.62
N ILE A 22 5.69 -16.19 -25.42
CA ILE A 22 6.55 -17.26 -25.98
C ILE A 22 6.09 -18.64 -25.50
N ILE A 23 5.87 -18.81 -24.20
CA ILE A 23 5.41 -20.09 -23.61
C ILE A 23 4.01 -20.47 -24.14
N THR A 24 3.12 -19.50 -24.29
CA THR A 24 1.75 -19.73 -24.78
C THR A 24 1.75 -20.13 -26.26
N ASP A 25 2.60 -19.50 -27.09
CA ASP A 25 2.75 -19.84 -28.49
C ASP A 25 3.32 -21.27 -28.67
N ASP A 26 4.28 -21.66 -27.82
CA ASP A 26 4.80 -23.03 -27.84
C ASP A 26 3.78 -24.03 -27.28
N ALA A 27 2.99 -23.67 -26.25
CA ALA A 27 1.92 -24.53 -25.77
C ALA A 27 0.90 -24.86 -26.90
N ALA A 28 0.55 -23.89 -27.75
CA ALA A 28 -0.33 -24.13 -28.88
C ALA A 28 0.26 -25.18 -29.89
N LYS A 29 1.55 -25.05 -30.19
CA LYS A 29 2.26 -26.02 -31.06
C LYS A 29 2.37 -27.41 -30.41
N ILE A 30 2.52 -27.48 -29.10
CA ILE A 30 2.56 -28.74 -28.37
C ILE A 30 1.21 -29.47 -28.52
N TYR A 31 0.08 -28.79 -28.28
CA TYR A 31 -1.23 -29.39 -28.48
C TYR A 31 -1.40 -29.90 -29.91
N GLU A 32 -1.00 -29.13 -30.91
CA GLU A 32 -1.04 -29.54 -32.31
C GLU A 32 -0.17 -30.79 -32.57
N ALA A 33 1.03 -30.86 -32.01
CA ALA A 33 1.95 -31.99 -32.13
C ALA A 33 1.38 -33.29 -31.54
N TYR A 34 0.50 -33.20 -30.54
CA TYR A 34 -0.22 -34.33 -29.96
C TYR A 34 -1.58 -34.58 -30.65
N GLY A 35 -1.87 -33.91 -31.78
CA GLY A 35 -3.14 -34.04 -32.49
C GLY A 35 -4.34 -33.48 -31.74
N MET A 36 -4.12 -32.62 -30.75
CA MET A 36 -5.16 -32.07 -29.90
C MET A 36 -5.64 -30.72 -30.41
N THR A 37 -6.95 -30.57 -30.60
CA THR A 37 -7.59 -29.27 -30.85
C THR A 37 -7.93 -28.63 -29.53
N PHE A 38 -6.96 -27.90 -28.94
CA PHE A 38 -7.09 -27.32 -27.62
C PHE A 38 -6.41 -25.95 -27.56
N MET A 39 -7.03 -24.99 -26.86
CA MET A 39 -6.47 -23.65 -26.70
C MET A 39 -5.71 -23.52 -25.36
N PRO A 40 -4.48 -22.98 -25.34
CA PRO A 40 -3.70 -22.85 -24.11
C PRO A 40 -4.46 -22.17 -22.96
N LYS A 41 -5.28 -21.16 -23.26
CA LYS A 41 -6.10 -20.46 -22.26
C LYS A 41 -7.18 -21.34 -21.58
N TRP A 42 -7.52 -22.48 -22.16
CA TRP A 42 -8.49 -23.43 -21.59
C TRP A 42 -7.87 -24.30 -20.50
N PHE A 43 -6.55 -24.48 -20.53
CA PHE A 43 -5.84 -25.41 -19.67
C PHE A 43 -6.18 -25.27 -18.18
N PRO A 44 -6.09 -24.09 -17.54
CA PRO A 44 -6.36 -23.99 -16.10
C PRO A 44 -7.79 -24.42 -15.74
N VAL A 45 -8.78 -24.03 -16.56
CA VAL A 45 -10.18 -24.39 -16.35
C VAL A 45 -10.40 -25.89 -16.58
N PHE A 46 -9.86 -26.44 -17.67
CA PHE A 46 -10.02 -27.86 -18.00
C PHE A 46 -9.36 -28.75 -16.94
N TYR A 47 -8.16 -28.36 -16.48
CA TYR A 47 -7.43 -29.09 -15.46
C TYR A 47 -8.21 -29.17 -14.12
N THR A 48 -8.81 -28.07 -13.70
CA THR A 48 -9.68 -28.04 -12.50
C THR A 48 -10.88 -28.97 -12.63
N LEU A 49 -11.44 -29.15 -13.85
CA LEU A 49 -12.57 -30.04 -14.11
C LEU A 49 -12.17 -31.52 -14.12
N MET A 50 -10.87 -31.84 -14.23
CA MET A 50 -10.41 -33.26 -14.23
C MET A 50 -10.45 -33.90 -12.82
N ASP A 51 -10.75 -33.15 -11.77
CA ASP A 51 -10.89 -33.67 -10.39
C ASP A 51 -12.22 -34.35 -10.13
N ASP A 52 -13.11 -34.47 -11.15
CA ASP A 52 -14.45 -35.13 -11.10
C ASP A 52 -15.30 -34.65 -9.89
N ARG A 53 -15.29 -33.35 -9.63
CA ARG A 53 -16.10 -32.73 -8.60
C ARG A 53 -17.14 -31.78 -9.19
N GLU A 54 -18.27 -31.70 -8.50
CA GLU A 54 -19.26 -30.66 -8.83
C GLU A 54 -18.68 -29.28 -8.44
N ILE A 55 -18.42 -28.44 -9.44
CA ILE A 55 -17.80 -27.13 -9.23
C ILE A 55 -18.52 -26.07 -10.06
N THR A 56 -18.69 -24.89 -9.46
CA THR A 56 -19.30 -23.74 -10.11
C THR A 56 -18.25 -22.90 -10.85
N ILE A 57 -18.70 -22.14 -11.84
CA ILE A 57 -17.84 -21.18 -12.57
C ILE A 57 -17.15 -20.21 -11.62
N THR A 58 -17.83 -19.79 -10.55
CA THR A 58 -17.24 -18.88 -9.54
C THR A 58 -16.13 -19.54 -8.72
N GLU A 59 -16.32 -20.80 -8.34
CA GLU A 59 -15.31 -21.58 -7.62
C GLU A 59 -14.07 -21.81 -8.49
N ILE A 60 -14.25 -22.19 -9.77
CA ILE A 60 -13.14 -22.31 -10.74
C ILE A 60 -12.39 -20.97 -10.85
N ALA A 61 -13.11 -19.86 -11.01
CA ALA A 61 -12.51 -18.53 -11.15
C ALA A 61 -11.63 -18.15 -9.94
N ASN A 62 -12.12 -18.45 -8.74
CA ASN A 62 -11.38 -18.22 -7.51
C ASN A 62 -10.12 -19.09 -7.40
N GLU A 63 -10.26 -20.39 -7.74
CA GLU A 63 -9.18 -21.36 -7.65
C GLU A 63 -8.02 -21.04 -8.59
N ILE A 64 -8.33 -20.64 -9.86
CA ILE A 64 -7.28 -20.31 -10.84
C ILE A 64 -6.89 -18.83 -10.86
N GLY A 65 -7.44 -18.02 -9.96
CA GLY A 65 -7.11 -16.59 -9.86
C GLY A 65 -7.59 -15.73 -11.05
N HIS A 66 -8.67 -16.16 -11.73
CA HIS A 66 -9.24 -15.46 -12.89
C HIS A 66 -10.54 -14.75 -12.54
N SER A 67 -10.97 -13.79 -13.40
CA SER A 67 -12.28 -13.18 -13.23
C SER A 67 -13.39 -14.14 -13.70
N GLN A 68 -14.53 -14.17 -12.99
CA GLN A 68 -15.68 -15.00 -13.36
C GLN A 68 -16.15 -14.79 -14.81
N PRO A 69 -16.22 -13.56 -15.37
CA PRO A 69 -16.56 -13.37 -16.78
C PRO A 69 -15.59 -14.04 -17.75
N SER A 70 -14.28 -14.04 -17.42
CA SER A 70 -13.26 -14.70 -18.24
C SER A 70 -13.45 -16.22 -18.24
N VAL A 71 -13.66 -16.81 -17.06
CA VAL A 71 -13.91 -18.27 -16.94
C VAL A 71 -15.21 -18.65 -17.64
N SER A 72 -16.29 -17.87 -17.47
CA SER A 72 -17.56 -18.10 -18.16
C SER A 72 -17.39 -18.15 -19.67
N LYS A 73 -16.60 -17.23 -20.25
CA LYS A 73 -16.31 -17.24 -21.69
C LYS A 73 -15.52 -18.49 -22.11
N ILE A 74 -14.52 -18.88 -21.33
CA ILE A 74 -13.74 -20.11 -21.59
C ILE A 74 -14.64 -21.33 -21.53
N ILE A 75 -15.50 -21.45 -20.53
CA ILE A 75 -16.47 -22.56 -20.40
C ILE A 75 -17.38 -22.64 -21.64
N GLN A 76 -17.93 -21.53 -22.12
CA GLN A 76 -18.77 -21.51 -23.33
C GLN A 76 -18.02 -21.96 -24.58
N GLU A 77 -16.75 -21.55 -24.72
CA GLU A 77 -15.91 -22.05 -25.83
C GLU A 77 -15.69 -23.57 -25.74
N MET A 78 -15.46 -24.10 -24.53
CA MET A 78 -15.26 -25.54 -24.30
C MET A 78 -16.56 -26.34 -24.44
N ILE A 79 -17.71 -25.77 -24.09
CA ILE A 79 -19.03 -26.37 -24.37
C ILE A 79 -19.23 -26.49 -25.89
N THR A 80 -18.92 -25.43 -26.62
CA THR A 80 -19.00 -25.43 -28.10
C THR A 80 -18.06 -26.47 -28.72
N ALA A 81 -16.90 -26.72 -28.09
CA ALA A 81 -15.95 -27.77 -28.49
C ALA A 81 -16.38 -29.20 -28.07
N GLY A 82 -17.47 -29.35 -27.30
CA GLY A 82 -17.97 -30.65 -26.83
C GLY A 82 -17.20 -31.25 -25.66
N LEU A 83 -16.30 -30.51 -25.04
CA LEU A 83 -15.43 -30.99 -23.94
C LEU A 83 -16.06 -30.82 -22.55
N VAL A 84 -16.94 -29.84 -22.39
CA VAL A 84 -17.58 -29.44 -21.12
C VAL A 84 -19.09 -29.37 -21.30
N GLU A 85 -19.84 -29.65 -20.28
CA GLU A 85 -21.31 -29.51 -20.25
C GLU A 85 -21.75 -28.87 -18.92
N GLU A 86 -22.93 -28.23 -18.95
CA GLU A 86 -23.61 -27.79 -17.74
C GLU A 86 -24.25 -28.99 -17.03
N SER A 87 -23.99 -29.14 -15.74
CA SER A 87 -24.57 -30.24 -14.96
C SER A 87 -26.05 -29.98 -14.66
N LEU A 88 -26.91 -30.87 -15.11
CA LEU A 88 -28.36 -30.87 -14.82
C LEU A 88 -28.69 -31.42 -13.41
N LYS A 89 -27.67 -31.89 -12.66
CA LYS A 89 -27.86 -32.57 -11.37
C LYS A 89 -28.22 -31.65 -10.22
N SER A 90 -28.07 -30.35 -10.36
CA SER A 90 -28.40 -29.39 -9.29
C SER A 90 -29.89 -29.07 -9.28
N SER A 91 -30.55 -29.28 -8.14
CA SER A 91 -31.92 -28.83 -7.89
C SER A 91 -32.05 -27.29 -7.84
N ASP A 92 -30.94 -26.57 -7.70
CA ASP A 92 -30.86 -25.12 -7.73
C ASP A 92 -30.29 -24.65 -9.07
N LYS A 93 -31.17 -24.27 -9.99
CA LYS A 93 -30.85 -23.70 -11.31
C LYS A 93 -30.00 -22.42 -11.28
N ARG A 94 -29.75 -21.86 -10.10
CA ARG A 94 -28.89 -20.67 -9.92
C ARG A 94 -27.41 -21.02 -9.80
N ARG A 95 -27.10 -22.30 -9.61
CA ARG A 95 -25.72 -22.80 -9.55
C ARG A 95 -25.29 -23.27 -10.93
N ASN A 96 -24.50 -22.48 -11.63
CA ASN A 96 -23.87 -22.85 -12.91
C ASN A 96 -22.75 -23.88 -12.64
N ILE A 97 -23.15 -25.13 -12.35
CA ILE A 97 -22.23 -26.25 -12.15
C ILE A 97 -21.86 -26.80 -13.54
N VAL A 98 -20.60 -27.04 -13.74
CA VAL A 98 -20.04 -27.53 -14.98
C VAL A 98 -19.18 -28.77 -14.75
N GLY A 99 -19.06 -29.62 -15.77
CA GLY A 99 -18.26 -30.83 -15.72
C GLY A 99 -17.78 -31.25 -17.12
N LEU A 100 -16.89 -32.23 -17.15
CA LEU A 100 -16.42 -32.79 -18.41
C LEU A 100 -17.49 -33.69 -19.02
N THR A 101 -17.67 -33.61 -20.33
CA THR A 101 -18.45 -34.60 -21.13
C THR A 101 -17.70 -35.94 -21.20
N ALA A 102 -18.34 -36.97 -21.73
CA ALA A 102 -17.66 -38.23 -22.04
C ALA A 102 -16.47 -38.03 -22.99
N GLN A 103 -16.61 -37.13 -23.97
CA GLN A 103 -15.50 -36.70 -24.84
C GLN A 103 -14.41 -35.96 -24.08
N GLY A 104 -14.79 -35.09 -23.16
CA GLY A 104 -13.84 -34.37 -22.28
C GLY A 104 -13.04 -35.34 -21.41
N TRP A 105 -13.66 -36.37 -20.87
CA TRP A 105 -12.97 -37.40 -20.10
C TRP A 105 -12.00 -38.23 -20.95
N GLU A 106 -12.35 -38.58 -22.18
CA GLU A 106 -11.42 -39.27 -23.09
C GLU A 106 -10.22 -38.35 -23.42
N PHE A 107 -10.52 -37.10 -23.79
CA PHE A 107 -9.48 -36.08 -24.01
C PHE A 107 -8.54 -35.90 -22.79
N SER A 108 -9.07 -35.97 -21.58
CA SER A 108 -8.27 -35.83 -20.35
C SER A 108 -7.18 -36.89 -20.20
N LYS A 109 -7.41 -38.10 -20.73
CA LYS A 109 -6.43 -39.21 -20.70
C LYS A 109 -5.21 -38.87 -21.58
N GLU A 110 -5.45 -38.36 -22.78
CA GLU A 110 -4.41 -37.97 -23.72
C GLU A 110 -3.64 -36.73 -23.15
N LEU A 111 -4.38 -35.75 -22.61
CA LEU A 111 -3.81 -34.59 -21.98
C LEU A 111 -2.88 -34.97 -20.82
N LYS A 112 -3.24 -35.94 -19.96
CA LYS A 112 -2.37 -36.41 -18.86
C LYS A 112 -1.03 -36.97 -19.35
N LEU A 113 -0.95 -37.55 -20.52
CA LEU A 113 0.31 -38.02 -21.11
C LEU A 113 1.17 -36.85 -21.57
N GLN A 114 0.55 -35.92 -22.31
CA GLN A 114 1.22 -34.70 -22.77
C GLN A 114 1.76 -33.84 -21.56
N LEU A 115 0.99 -33.75 -20.48
CA LEU A 115 1.42 -32.98 -19.27
C LEU A 115 2.69 -33.54 -18.63
N LYS A 116 2.89 -34.87 -18.66
CA LYS A 116 4.16 -35.47 -18.16
C LYS A 116 5.35 -35.04 -18.99
N ASP A 117 5.19 -34.95 -20.31
CA ASP A 117 6.27 -34.53 -21.17
C ASP A 117 6.54 -33.02 -21.04
N VAL A 118 5.49 -32.22 -20.82
CA VAL A 118 5.64 -30.78 -20.49
C VAL A 118 6.36 -30.60 -19.15
N GLU A 119 5.98 -31.35 -18.10
CA GLU A 119 6.64 -31.34 -16.79
C GLU A 119 8.13 -31.67 -16.92
N ALA A 120 8.47 -32.76 -17.62
CA ALA A 120 9.87 -33.15 -17.85
C ALA A 120 10.65 -32.07 -18.62
N ALA A 121 10.04 -31.40 -19.59
CA ALA A 121 10.67 -30.31 -20.33
C ALA A 121 10.91 -29.07 -19.44
N VAL A 122 9.97 -28.72 -18.55
CA VAL A 122 10.12 -27.63 -17.60
C VAL A 122 11.22 -27.95 -16.57
N ASP A 123 11.26 -29.20 -16.06
CA ASP A 123 12.30 -29.66 -15.15
C ASP A 123 13.70 -29.59 -15.79
N SER A 124 13.81 -29.93 -17.09
CA SER A 124 15.06 -29.74 -17.85
C SER A 124 15.48 -28.28 -17.89
N LEU A 125 14.58 -27.36 -18.20
CA LEU A 125 14.86 -25.92 -18.20
C LEU A 125 15.26 -25.40 -16.83
N ILE A 126 14.63 -25.88 -15.75
CA ILE A 126 15.01 -25.52 -14.37
C ILE A 126 16.42 -26.02 -14.06
N THR A 127 16.75 -27.26 -14.49
CA THR A 127 18.08 -27.87 -14.27
C THR A 127 19.18 -27.17 -15.07
N GLU A 128 18.91 -26.73 -16.29
CA GLU A 128 19.85 -26.00 -17.13
C GLU A 128 20.06 -24.54 -16.68
N SER A 129 19.08 -23.97 -15.97
CA SER A 129 19.16 -22.59 -15.54
C SER A 129 19.94 -22.42 -14.23
N THR A 130 20.69 -21.31 -14.10
CA THR A 130 21.41 -20.96 -12.86
C THR A 130 20.47 -20.67 -11.68
N HIS A 131 19.24 -20.22 -11.97
CA HIS A 131 18.26 -19.82 -10.97
C HIS A 131 16.95 -20.53 -11.22
N ASN A 132 16.39 -21.15 -10.19
CA ASN A 132 15.08 -21.79 -10.26
C ASN A 132 13.97 -20.72 -10.38
N LEU A 133 13.42 -20.59 -11.59
CA LEU A 133 12.37 -19.60 -11.87
C LEU A 133 11.08 -19.91 -11.10
N TRP A 134 10.72 -21.19 -10.94
CA TRP A 134 9.51 -21.59 -10.21
C TRP A 134 9.56 -21.14 -8.76
N ALA A 135 10.63 -21.47 -8.05
CA ALA A 135 10.83 -21.05 -6.68
C ALA A 135 10.90 -19.50 -6.54
N ALA A 136 11.50 -18.83 -7.52
CA ALA A 136 11.54 -17.37 -7.53
C ALA A 136 10.15 -16.75 -7.71
N LEU A 137 9.26 -17.34 -8.49
CA LEU A 137 7.88 -16.87 -8.65
C LEU A 137 7.09 -17.04 -7.35
N GLU A 138 7.17 -18.21 -6.68
CA GLU A 138 6.53 -18.45 -5.38
C GLU A 138 6.98 -17.43 -4.32
N GLU A 139 8.28 -17.13 -4.26
CA GLU A 139 8.82 -16.12 -3.35
C GLU A 139 8.28 -14.71 -3.68
N TRP A 140 8.21 -14.35 -4.96
CA TRP A 140 7.70 -13.05 -5.38
C TRP A 140 6.20 -12.89 -5.10
N GLU A 141 5.41 -13.91 -5.33
CA GLU A 141 3.98 -13.95 -5.01
C GLU A 141 3.77 -13.69 -3.52
N PHE A 142 4.45 -14.44 -2.65
CA PHE A 142 4.43 -14.23 -1.21
C PHE A 142 4.82 -12.79 -0.81
N LEU A 143 5.93 -12.27 -1.35
CA LEU A 143 6.41 -10.93 -1.04
C LEU A 143 5.47 -9.82 -1.52
N LEU A 144 4.76 -10.04 -2.63
CA LEU A 144 3.79 -9.09 -3.17
C LEU A 144 2.46 -9.11 -2.40
N GLU A 145 2.06 -10.24 -1.85
CA GLU A 145 0.93 -10.35 -0.91
C GLU A 145 1.21 -9.59 0.39
N GLN A 146 2.40 -9.76 0.98
CA GLN A 146 2.81 -9.02 2.17
C GLN A 146 2.84 -7.51 1.91
N LYS A 147 3.35 -7.10 0.77
CA LYS A 147 3.50 -5.70 0.41
C LYS A 147 3.52 -5.49 -1.09
N SER A 148 2.42 -4.96 -1.62
CA SER A 148 2.28 -4.72 -3.06
C SER A 148 3.39 -3.83 -3.63
N LEU A 149 3.69 -3.99 -4.92
CA LEU A 149 4.65 -3.14 -5.64
C LEU A 149 4.27 -1.65 -5.53
N PHE A 150 2.98 -1.34 -5.57
CA PHE A 150 2.48 0.04 -5.39
C PHE A 150 2.90 0.64 -4.04
N LYS A 151 2.76 -0.12 -2.94
CA LYS A 151 3.21 0.34 -1.61
C LYS A 151 4.73 0.55 -1.58
N ARG A 152 5.52 -0.35 -2.18
CA ARG A 152 6.98 -0.24 -2.26
C ARG A 152 7.41 1.01 -3.05
N VAL A 153 6.77 1.27 -4.18
CA VAL A 153 7.03 2.47 -5.01
C VAL A 153 6.69 3.75 -4.25
N ASN A 154 5.54 3.78 -3.55
CA ASN A 154 5.16 4.94 -2.74
C ASN A 154 6.13 5.23 -1.59
N GLU A 155 6.69 4.20 -0.97
CA GLU A 155 7.73 4.38 0.05
C GLU A 155 9.03 4.93 -0.54
N ALA A 156 9.46 4.38 -1.67
CA ALA A 156 10.63 4.90 -2.39
C ALA A 156 10.43 6.36 -2.81
N LYS A 157 9.23 6.70 -3.30
CA LYS A 157 8.85 8.09 -3.62
C LYS A 157 8.93 8.99 -2.39
N LYS A 158 8.33 8.57 -1.27
CA LYS A 158 8.37 9.34 -0.02
C LYS A 158 9.81 9.56 0.48
N LYS A 159 10.64 8.52 0.40
CA LYS A 159 12.07 8.62 0.78
C LYS A 159 12.81 9.63 -0.09
N ARG A 160 12.60 9.59 -1.42
CA ARG A 160 13.20 10.56 -2.35
C ARG A 160 12.73 11.99 -2.07
N GLU A 161 11.41 12.20 -1.92
CA GLU A 161 10.83 13.52 -1.70
C GLU A 161 11.19 14.10 -0.33
N SER A 162 11.41 13.24 0.69
CA SER A 162 11.85 13.70 2.00
C SER A 162 13.29 14.22 2.02
N GLN A 163 14.10 13.91 1.04
CA GLN A 163 15.47 14.46 0.91
C GLN A 163 15.47 15.94 0.58
N ASP A 164 14.41 16.44 -0.06
CA ASP A 164 14.25 17.87 -0.39
C ASP A 164 13.63 18.69 0.77
N VAL A 165 13.37 18.04 1.93
CA VAL A 165 12.79 18.68 3.11
C VAL A 165 13.91 19.08 4.07
N GLN A 166 13.93 20.37 4.45
CA GLN A 166 14.80 20.90 5.50
C GLN A 166 13.95 21.34 6.69
N ILE A 167 14.39 20.99 7.89
CA ILE A 167 13.77 21.48 9.12
C ILE A 167 14.68 22.56 9.69
N VAL A 168 14.14 23.76 9.82
CA VAL A 168 14.85 24.94 10.31
C VAL A 168 14.18 25.52 11.55
N ALA A 169 14.93 26.27 12.35
CA ALA A 169 14.35 27.03 13.43
C ALA A 169 13.50 28.17 12.87
N PHE A 170 12.50 28.59 13.65
CA PHE A 170 11.68 29.75 13.33
C PHE A 170 12.55 31.04 13.32
N GLU A 171 12.31 31.82 12.27
CA GLU A 171 12.79 33.18 12.11
C GLU A 171 11.61 34.10 11.78
N PRO A 172 11.70 35.43 11.99
CA PRO A 172 10.63 36.39 11.74
C PRO A 172 10.04 36.31 10.31
N GLN A 173 10.85 35.95 9.32
CA GLN A 173 10.40 35.73 7.93
C GLN A 173 9.37 34.61 7.78
N TYR A 174 9.26 33.68 8.72
CA TYR A 174 8.31 32.56 8.69
C TYR A 174 7.03 32.83 9.47
N LEU A 175 6.85 34.04 10.02
CA LEU A 175 5.67 34.38 10.83
C LEU A 175 4.37 34.18 10.07
N GLU A 176 4.31 34.70 8.84
CA GLU A 176 3.12 34.58 8.00
C GLU A 176 2.83 33.10 7.65
N ALA A 177 3.86 32.32 7.36
CA ALA A 177 3.72 30.90 7.11
C ALA A 177 3.24 30.12 8.36
N PHE A 178 3.78 30.45 9.55
CA PHE A 178 3.35 29.86 10.81
C PHE A 178 1.86 30.13 11.07
N LYS A 179 1.42 31.35 10.84
CA LYS A 179 0.04 31.78 11.03
C LYS A 179 -0.90 31.15 9.97
N SER A 180 -0.60 31.32 8.70
CA SER A 180 -1.47 30.91 7.61
C SER A 180 -1.66 29.39 7.54
N LEU A 181 -0.60 28.60 7.73
CA LEU A 181 -0.68 27.14 7.74
C LEU A 181 -1.55 26.62 8.88
N ASN A 182 -1.46 27.21 10.08
CA ASN A 182 -2.30 26.82 11.20
C ASN A 182 -3.76 27.24 11.00
N ILE A 183 -4.01 28.45 10.49
CA ILE A 183 -5.38 28.93 10.20
C ILE A 183 -6.01 28.03 9.13
N GLU A 184 -5.32 27.76 8.02
CA GLU A 184 -5.81 26.86 6.95
C GLU A 184 -6.20 25.48 7.53
N TRP A 185 -5.33 24.92 8.35
CA TRP A 185 -5.57 23.61 8.95
C TRP A 185 -6.73 23.62 9.94
N ILE A 186 -6.77 24.60 10.89
CA ILE A 186 -7.83 24.67 11.89
C ILE A 186 -9.16 24.91 11.21
N SER A 187 -9.26 25.87 10.29
CA SER A 187 -10.49 26.22 9.59
C SER A 187 -11.05 25.13 8.68
N THR A 188 -10.21 24.16 8.32
CA THR A 188 -10.65 22.97 7.52
C THR A 188 -11.48 22.01 8.35
N TYR A 189 -11.24 21.90 9.65
CA TYR A 189 -11.86 20.88 10.53
C TYR A 189 -12.62 21.46 11.71
N PHE A 190 -12.33 22.70 12.13
CA PHE A 190 -12.82 23.31 13.35
C PHE A 190 -13.00 24.82 13.18
N GLU A 191 -13.59 25.43 14.20
CA GLU A 191 -13.58 26.89 14.37
C GLU A 191 -12.32 27.34 15.11
N MET A 192 -11.86 28.54 14.80
CA MET A 192 -10.75 29.19 15.50
C MET A 192 -11.19 29.62 16.90
N GLU A 193 -10.38 29.28 17.90
CA GLU A 193 -10.63 29.65 19.30
C GLU A 193 -9.69 30.79 19.74
N GLU A 194 -10.03 31.51 20.80
CA GLU A 194 -9.23 32.66 21.30
C GLU A 194 -7.77 32.27 21.63
N ALA A 195 -7.58 31.05 22.16
CA ALA A 195 -6.27 30.50 22.45
C ALA A 195 -5.41 30.29 21.21
N ASP A 196 -6.05 30.07 20.03
CA ASP A 196 -5.33 29.95 18.76
C ASP A 196 -4.78 31.29 18.33
N TYR A 197 -5.63 32.34 18.31
CA TYR A 197 -5.22 33.67 17.90
C TYR A 197 -4.06 34.21 18.76
N LYS A 198 -4.12 34.04 20.09
CA LYS A 198 -3.04 34.48 21.00
C LYS A 198 -1.68 33.89 20.61
N ALA A 199 -1.63 32.60 20.36
CA ALA A 199 -0.37 31.92 20.02
C ALA A 199 0.11 32.20 18.59
N LEU A 200 -0.82 32.39 17.64
CA LEU A 200 -0.50 32.58 16.22
C LEU A 200 -0.16 34.06 15.90
N ASP A 201 -0.78 35.02 16.59
CA ASP A 201 -0.54 36.44 16.36
C ASP A 201 0.78 36.91 16.98
N ASN A 202 1.18 36.36 18.15
CA ASN A 202 2.39 36.70 18.85
C ASN A 202 3.20 35.47 19.29
N PRO A 203 3.72 34.65 18.37
CA PRO A 203 4.45 33.43 18.71
C PRO A 203 5.75 33.71 19.47
N GLU A 204 6.36 34.89 19.30
CA GLU A 204 7.53 35.29 20.01
C GLU A 204 7.24 35.44 21.51
N GLU A 205 6.19 36.17 21.89
CA GLU A 205 5.79 36.38 23.28
C GLU A 205 5.22 35.11 23.92
N TYR A 206 4.35 34.39 23.18
CA TYR A 206 3.61 33.26 23.75
C TYR A 206 4.38 31.95 23.78
N ILE A 207 5.38 31.77 22.89
CA ILE A 207 6.13 30.52 22.73
C ILE A 207 7.61 30.74 22.98
N LEU A 208 8.28 31.60 22.18
CA LEU A 208 9.75 31.67 22.17
C LEU A 208 10.32 32.30 23.45
N ASN A 209 9.79 33.45 23.88
CA ASN A 209 10.25 34.15 25.07
C ASN A 209 9.95 33.40 26.39
N LYS A 210 9.07 32.37 26.32
CA LYS A 210 8.78 31.47 27.44
C LYS A 210 9.68 30.22 27.44
N GLY A 211 10.67 30.14 26.55
CA GLY A 211 11.59 29.02 26.43
C GLY A 211 11.08 27.87 25.53
N GLY A 212 10.02 28.13 24.79
CA GLY A 212 9.55 27.21 23.74
C GLY A 212 10.37 27.32 22.43
N LYS A 213 10.05 26.51 21.48
CA LYS A 213 10.66 26.49 20.13
C LYS A 213 9.59 26.36 19.07
N ILE A 214 9.86 26.87 17.87
CA ILE A 214 9.06 26.63 16.69
C ILE A 214 10.00 26.13 15.60
N LEU A 215 9.61 25.06 14.93
CA LEU A 215 10.32 24.53 13.78
C LEU A 215 9.47 24.69 12.52
N VAL A 216 10.16 24.97 11.42
CA VAL A 216 9.58 25.19 10.10
C VAL A 216 10.15 24.14 9.15
N ALA A 217 9.29 23.47 8.39
CA ALA A 217 9.69 22.60 7.31
C ALA A 217 9.69 23.35 6.00
N LEU A 218 10.83 23.38 5.36
CA LEU A 218 11.02 23.91 4.02
C LEU A 218 11.03 22.74 3.01
N TYR A 219 10.27 22.86 1.95
CA TYR A 219 10.34 21.95 0.80
C TYR A 219 10.67 22.79 -0.43
N ARG A 220 11.84 22.55 -1.01
CA ARG A 220 12.39 23.38 -2.10
C ARG A 220 12.43 24.87 -1.73
N ASN A 221 12.89 25.18 -0.54
CA ASN A 221 12.98 26.50 0.07
C ASN A 221 11.64 27.21 0.38
N GLU A 222 10.49 26.55 0.16
CA GLU A 222 9.19 27.10 0.51
C GLU A 222 8.73 26.56 1.88
N PRO A 223 8.23 27.40 2.80
CA PRO A 223 7.72 26.97 4.09
C PRO A 223 6.38 26.23 3.88
N VAL A 224 6.36 24.93 4.16
CA VAL A 224 5.23 24.04 3.91
C VAL A 224 4.73 23.32 5.15
N GLY A 225 5.39 23.49 6.28
CA GLY A 225 4.95 22.90 7.54
C GLY A 225 5.56 23.60 8.73
N VAL A 226 4.88 23.55 9.86
CA VAL A 226 5.28 24.17 11.11
C VAL A 226 4.91 23.28 12.28
N CYS A 227 5.65 23.39 13.38
CA CYS A 227 5.30 22.75 14.65
C CYS A 227 5.94 23.53 15.80
N ALA A 228 5.19 23.73 16.88
CA ALA A 228 5.65 24.40 18.07
C ALA A 228 5.89 23.42 19.22
N LEU A 229 6.90 23.72 20.04
CA LEU A 229 7.18 23.12 21.34
C LEU A 229 6.98 24.22 22.39
N ILE A 230 5.88 24.16 23.12
CA ILE A 230 5.46 25.17 24.08
C ILE A 230 5.90 24.74 25.48
N LYS A 231 6.66 25.56 26.16
CA LYS A 231 7.09 25.29 27.55
C LYS A 231 5.88 25.28 28.47
N MET A 232 5.67 24.20 29.19
CA MET A 232 4.60 24.09 30.19
C MET A 232 5.09 24.57 31.55
N LYS A 233 4.21 25.18 32.33
CA LYS A 233 4.44 25.62 33.71
C LYS A 233 3.51 24.83 34.63
N ASP A 234 4.01 24.52 35.82
CA ASP A 234 3.24 23.86 36.89
C ASP A 234 2.53 22.58 36.44
N SER A 235 3.21 21.78 35.61
CA SER A 235 2.70 20.59 34.98
C SER A 235 3.66 19.42 35.20
N ASN A 236 3.14 18.20 35.09
CA ASN A 236 3.94 16.98 35.03
C ASN A 236 4.67 16.81 33.68
N TYR A 237 4.50 17.75 32.76
CA TYR A 237 5.10 17.76 31.43
C TYR A 237 6.00 18.98 31.27
N ASP A 238 7.12 18.77 30.59
CA ASP A 238 8.08 19.85 30.32
C ASP A 238 7.63 20.73 29.17
N PHE A 239 7.05 20.12 28.16
CA PHE A 239 6.59 20.81 26.95
C PHE A 239 5.30 20.20 26.39
N GLU A 240 4.56 21.03 25.66
CA GLU A 240 3.48 20.66 24.79
C GLU A 240 3.92 20.74 23.32
N MET A 241 3.75 19.67 22.54
CA MET A 241 3.85 19.70 21.10
C MET A 241 2.52 20.19 20.51
N ALA A 242 2.52 21.40 19.96
CA ALA A 242 1.32 22.10 19.53
C ALA A 242 1.52 22.79 18.17
N LYS A 243 0.44 23.37 17.63
CA LYS A 243 0.46 24.18 16.41
C LYS A 243 1.17 23.47 15.24
N MET A 244 0.90 22.17 15.10
CA MET A 244 1.47 21.38 14.04
C MET A 244 0.54 21.42 12.81
N ALA A 245 1.04 21.99 11.74
CA ALA A 245 0.33 22.09 10.47
C ALA A 245 1.26 21.78 9.29
N VAL A 246 0.75 21.10 8.27
CA VAL A 246 1.46 20.84 7.01
C VAL A 246 0.51 21.17 5.85
N SER A 247 0.98 21.99 4.93
CA SER A 247 0.21 22.39 3.74
C SER A 247 -0.34 21.18 2.99
N PRO A 248 -1.63 21.18 2.59
CA PRO A 248 -2.23 20.10 1.80
C PRO A 248 -1.42 19.77 0.52
N LYS A 249 -0.81 20.77 -0.11
CA LYS A 249 0.03 20.62 -1.32
C LYS A 249 1.33 19.84 -1.05
N ALA A 250 1.76 19.78 0.20
CA ALA A 250 3.01 19.13 0.61
C ALA A 250 2.78 17.84 1.42
N GLN A 251 1.53 17.44 1.65
CA GLN A 251 1.21 16.17 2.30
C GLN A 251 1.72 14.97 1.51
N GLY A 252 1.93 13.84 2.19
CA GLY A 252 2.48 12.63 1.59
C GLY A 252 4.01 12.58 1.44
N LYS A 253 4.72 13.70 1.67
CA LYS A 253 6.19 13.82 1.58
C LYS A 253 6.93 13.57 2.91
N ASN A 254 6.27 12.95 3.88
CA ASN A 254 6.82 12.64 5.21
C ASN A 254 7.13 13.88 6.10
N ILE A 255 6.71 15.07 5.69
CA ILE A 255 7.04 16.34 6.39
C ILE A 255 6.54 16.33 7.84
N GLY A 256 5.31 15.88 8.10
CA GLY A 256 4.78 15.79 9.44
C GLY A 256 5.61 14.90 10.36
N PHE A 257 6.13 13.77 9.87
CA PHE A 257 7.00 12.90 10.65
C PHE A 257 8.35 13.56 10.94
N LEU A 258 8.96 14.18 9.92
CA LEU A 258 10.23 14.89 10.10
C LEU A 258 10.12 16.04 11.09
N LEU A 259 9.06 16.85 11.01
CA LEU A 259 8.77 17.93 12.00
C LEU A 259 8.59 17.35 13.40
N GLY A 260 7.72 16.35 13.56
CA GLY A 260 7.47 15.73 14.86
C GLY A 260 8.74 15.11 15.47
N GLN A 261 9.53 14.40 14.65
CA GLN A 261 10.81 13.83 15.09
C GLN A 261 11.80 14.91 15.51
N SER A 262 11.88 16.01 14.75
CA SER A 262 12.76 17.14 15.08
C SER A 262 12.31 17.85 16.36
N ILE A 263 11.02 18.03 16.57
CA ILE A 263 10.46 18.59 17.83
C ILE A 263 10.79 17.68 19.02
N VAL A 264 10.65 16.37 18.88
CA VAL A 264 10.99 15.41 19.93
C VAL A 264 12.49 15.48 20.25
N ASN A 265 13.35 15.55 19.23
CA ASN A 265 14.80 15.71 19.44
C ASN A 265 15.14 17.05 20.11
N THR A 266 14.51 18.15 19.67
CA THR A 266 14.69 19.46 20.29
C THR A 266 14.27 19.44 21.77
N ALA A 267 13.20 18.77 22.14
CA ALA A 267 12.79 18.61 23.52
C ALA A 267 13.84 17.84 24.35
N ARG A 268 14.42 16.76 23.80
CA ARG A 268 15.52 16.02 24.45
C ARG A 268 16.75 16.91 24.67
N GLU A 269 17.14 17.68 23.67
CA GLU A 269 18.27 18.61 23.73
C GLU A 269 18.06 19.73 24.81
N LEU A 270 16.79 20.08 25.06
CA LEU A 270 16.40 21.01 26.12
C LEU A 270 16.28 20.33 27.50
N GLY A 271 16.60 19.04 27.63
CA GLY A 271 16.57 18.27 28.87
C GLY A 271 15.16 17.89 29.34
N ALA A 272 14.19 17.83 28.43
CA ALA A 272 12.85 17.40 28.77
C ALA A 272 12.79 15.91 29.08
N SER A 273 11.95 15.55 30.04
CA SER A 273 11.61 14.15 30.38
C SER A 273 10.31 13.69 29.74
N LYS A 274 9.36 14.63 29.54
CA LYS A 274 8.03 14.34 29.04
C LYS A 274 7.49 15.42 28.11
N ILE A 275 6.87 15.00 27.02
CA ILE A 275 6.13 15.87 26.11
C ILE A 275 4.64 15.47 26.14
N TYR A 276 3.79 16.48 26.12
CA TYR A 276 2.33 16.37 26.03
C TYR A 276 1.83 16.86 24.68
N LEU A 277 0.68 16.40 24.23
CA LEU A 277 -0.05 16.99 23.11
C LEU A 277 -1.58 16.80 23.26
N GLU A 278 -2.30 17.70 22.62
CA GLU A 278 -3.76 17.67 22.48
C GLU A 278 -4.15 17.51 21.01
N SER A 279 -5.21 16.73 20.76
CA SER A 279 -5.68 16.49 19.39
C SER A 279 -7.17 16.11 19.37
N ASN A 280 -7.65 15.73 18.18
CA ASN A 280 -8.99 15.22 17.99
C ASN A 280 -8.96 13.90 17.21
N THR A 281 -9.80 12.95 17.61
CA THR A 281 -9.87 11.60 17.03
C THR A 281 -10.34 11.56 15.57
N ILE A 282 -10.95 12.63 15.05
CA ILE A 282 -11.28 12.73 13.62
C ILE A 282 -10.02 12.87 12.75
N LEU A 283 -8.92 13.34 13.33
CA LEU A 283 -7.65 13.57 12.65
C LEU A 283 -6.80 12.29 12.59
N LYS A 284 -7.35 11.22 12.03
CA LYS A 284 -6.70 9.90 11.98
C LYS A 284 -5.24 9.92 11.49
N PRO A 285 -4.85 10.71 10.45
CA PRO A 285 -3.45 10.79 10.02
C PRO A 285 -2.52 11.37 11.09
N ALA A 286 -2.97 12.39 11.84
CA ALA A 286 -2.20 12.99 12.92
C ALA A 286 -2.04 12.02 14.10
N ILE A 287 -3.11 11.37 14.52
CA ILE A 287 -3.08 10.35 15.58
C ILE A 287 -2.10 9.21 15.23
N ASN A 288 -2.15 8.70 14.01
CA ASN A 288 -1.22 7.67 13.54
C ASN A 288 0.24 8.16 13.53
N LEU A 289 0.46 9.44 13.22
CA LEU A 289 1.77 10.06 13.29
C LEU A 289 2.27 10.11 14.75
N TYR A 290 1.45 10.52 15.69
CA TYR A 290 1.83 10.60 17.10
C TYR A 290 2.17 9.22 17.69
N TYR A 291 1.39 8.18 17.38
CA TYR A 291 1.76 6.80 17.73
C TYR A 291 3.09 6.37 17.12
N LYS A 292 3.37 6.74 15.88
CA LYS A 292 4.66 6.47 15.22
C LYS A 292 5.85 7.18 15.89
N LEU A 293 5.61 8.35 16.47
CA LEU A 293 6.61 9.12 17.25
C LEU A 293 6.79 8.56 18.67
N GLY A 294 5.96 7.60 19.08
CA GLY A 294 6.02 6.95 20.39
C GLY A 294 5.06 7.51 21.43
N PHE A 295 4.21 8.47 21.07
CA PHE A 295 3.21 9.01 21.99
C PHE A 295 2.20 7.95 22.37
N GLN A 296 1.77 7.97 23.63
CA GLN A 296 0.74 7.11 24.19
C GLN A 296 -0.44 7.95 24.69
N LYS A 297 -1.64 7.39 24.65
CA LYS A 297 -2.86 8.08 25.08
C LYS A 297 -2.90 8.22 26.58
N VAL A 298 -3.25 9.41 27.05
CA VAL A 298 -3.51 9.74 28.46
C VAL A 298 -4.88 10.33 28.67
N TYR A 299 -5.32 10.45 29.92
CA TYR A 299 -6.67 10.88 30.26
C TYR A 299 -6.65 11.83 31.46
N GLY A 300 -7.71 12.67 31.54
CA GLY A 300 -8.06 13.39 32.75
C GLY A 300 -7.35 14.74 32.95
N LEU A 301 -6.68 15.27 31.91
CA LEU A 301 -6.08 16.58 31.97
C LEU A 301 -7.08 17.66 31.51
N ALA A 302 -7.05 18.82 32.13
CA ALA A 302 -7.82 19.97 31.71
C ALA A 302 -7.26 20.51 30.39
N THR A 303 -8.14 20.87 29.45
CA THR A 303 -7.78 21.43 28.15
C THR A 303 -8.45 22.78 27.92
N PRO A 304 -7.78 23.78 27.34
CA PRO A 304 -8.37 25.05 26.95
C PRO A 304 -9.19 24.94 25.66
N TYR A 305 -9.06 23.83 24.91
CA TYR A 305 -9.70 23.68 23.60
C TYR A 305 -10.95 22.82 23.67
N LYS A 306 -12.09 23.37 23.26
CA LYS A 306 -13.36 22.62 23.18
C LYS A 306 -13.31 21.47 22.19
N ARG A 307 -12.49 21.61 21.16
CA ARG A 307 -12.30 20.60 20.13
C ARG A 307 -11.39 19.43 20.54
N CYS A 308 -10.68 19.51 21.67
CA CYS A 308 -9.83 18.43 22.15
C CYS A 308 -10.65 17.26 22.68
N ASN A 309 -10.40 16.03 22.19
CA ASN A 309 -11.01 14.81 22.70
C ASN A 309 -10.02 13.65 22.85
N ILE A 310 -8.76 13.90 22.57
CA ILE A 310 -7.65 12.96 22.80
C ILE A 310 -6.42 13.72 23.26
N GLN A 311 -5.82 13.21 24.31
CA GLN A 311 -4.57 13.72 24.90
C GLN A 311 -3.54 12.61 24.87
N MET A 312 -2.29 12.95 24.56
CA MET A 312 -1.22 11.96 24.44
C MET A 312 0.06 12.48 25.09
N GLU A 313 0.88 11.55 25.60
CA GLU A 313 2.19 11.85 26.17
C GLU A 313 3.29 11.03 25.51
N LEU A 314 4.49 11.56 25.55
CA LEU A 314 5.73 10.85 25.22
C LEU A 314 6.73 11.03 26.36
N VAL A 315 7.20 9.91 26.92
CA VAL A 315 8.35 9.85 27.83
C VAL A 315 9.60 9.76 26.95
N LEU A 316 10.60 10.66 27.20
CA LEU A 316 11.77 10.86 26.33
C LEU A 316 12.98 10.00 26.75
#